data_61e914da189e10547230370c715eedfa
#
_entry.id   61e914da189e10547230370c715eedfa
#
_cell.length_a   1.000
_cell.length_b   1.000
_cell.length_c   1.000
_cell.angle_alpha   90.00
_cell.angle_beta   90.00
_cell.angle_gamma   90.00
#
_symmetry.space_group_name_H-M   'P 1'
#
loop_
_entity.id
_entity.type
_entity.pdbx_description
1 polymer ?
#
loop_
_entity_poly.entity_id
_entity_poly.type
_entity_poly.pdbx_seq_one_letter_code
_entity_poly.pdbx_strand_id
1 'polypeptide(L)'
;KKTGTIWIVAAWTHGMGNGRAWWNSQTGMDRNHTAQLMMVKSDDDGKTWSEPMNITEQVKDPSWYFLLQGPGRGISMEDGTLVFASQYIGSDRIPNAGVIYSKDHGKTWNISTLARTNTTESQVVEVEPGVLMLNMRDNRGGSRAVSTTTDLGKTWKEHESSRTALQEPVCMASLISVKAKENVLGKDILLFSNPNDTKNRHSITIKASLDGGVTWLPENQLLLDAGWGWGYSCLTMIDKETVGILYESSVAHMTFQAIKLKDIVKTK
;
A
#
# COMPACT_ATOMS: atom_id res chain seq x y z
N LYS A 1 -13.73 -3.30 -8.74
CA LYS A 1 -14.05 -4.41 -9.69
C LYS A 1 -15.56 -4.62 -9.90
N LYS A 2 -16.41 -4.40 -8.89
CA LYS A 2 -17.87 -4.69 -9.02
C LYS A 2 -18.64 -3.61 -9.80
N THR A 3 -18.22 -2.36 -9.71
CA THR A 3 -18.91 -1.23 -10.37
C THR A 3 -18.18 -0.73 -11.61
N GLY A 4 -16.93 -1.14 -11.83
CA GLY A 4 -16.07 -0.58 -12.88
C GLY A 4 -15.51 0.81 -12.55
N THR A 5 -15.86 1.39 -11.40
CA THR A 5 -15.41 2.72 -10.99
C THR A 5 -13.93 2.72 -10.62
N ILE A 6 -13.16 3.65 -11.17
CA ILE A 6 -11.78 3.93 -10.77
C ILE A 6 -11.80 5.04 -9.72
N TRP A 7 -11.04 4.83 -8.64
CA TRP A 7 -10.87 5.81 -7.56
C TRP A 7 -9.42 6.23 -7.46
N ILE A 8 -9.17 7.53 -7.32
CA ILE A 8 -7.86 8.08 -6.98
C ILE A 8 -8.00 8.88 -5.70
N VAL A 9 -7.09 8.64 -4.76
CA VAL A 9 -6.97 9.40 -3.51
C VAL A 9 -5.62 10.08 -3.45
N ALA A 10 -5.59 11.34 -3.02
CA ALA A 10 -4.38 12.13 -2.91
C ALA A 10 -4.43 13.08 -1.71
N ALA A 11 -3.29 13.32 -1.08
CA ALA A 11 -3.12 14.42 -0.14
C ALA A 11 -2.94 15.73 -0.92
N TRP A 12 -3.70 16.75 -0.55
CA TRP A 12 -3.64 18.07 -1.13
C TRP A 12 -3.26 19.11 -0.08
N THR A 13 -2.41 20.04 -0.42
CA THR A 13 -1.96 21.11 0.46
C THR A 13 -2.16 22.48 -0.18
N HIS A 14 -2.56 23.47 0.62
CA HIS A 14 -2.75 24.84 0.20
C HIS A 14 -2.24 25.80 1.27
N GLY A 15 -1.60 26.89 0.84
CA GLY A 15 -1.19 27.94 1.76
C GLY A 15 -0.06 27.63 2.73
N MET A 16 0.51 26.42 2.68
CA MET A 16 1.60 25.99 3.59
C MET A 16 3.00 26.34 3.07
N GLY A 17 3.10 27.20 2.07
CA GLY A 17 4.36 27.61 1.43
C GLY A 17 5.08 26.44 0.73
N ASN A 18 6.39 26.62 0.47
CA ASN A 18 7.24 25.57 -0.15
C ASN A 18 7.71 24.53 0.88
N GLY A 19 7.18 24.55 2.10
CA GLY A 19 7.50 23.60 3.14
C GLY A 19 6.94 22.21 2.83
N ARG A 20 7.55 21.21 3.44
CA ARG A 20 7.10 19.82 3.31
C ARG A 20 5.80 19.65 4.10
N ALA A 21 4.72 19.22 3.44
CA ALA A 21 3.42 18.98 4.06
C ALA A 21 3.49 18.08 5.31
N TRP A 22 4.40 17.11 5.29
CA TRP A 22 4.69 16.23 6.41
C TRP A 22 5.04 16.97 7.71
N TRP A 23 5.79 18.06 7.62
CA TRP A 23 6.24 18.82 8.78
C TRP A 23 5.40 20.07 9.08
N ASN A 24 4.82 20.66 8.03
CA ASN A 24 4.15 21.94 8.10
C ASN A 24 2.64 21.82 8.36
N SER A 25 2.05 20.66 8.10
CA SER A 25 0.63 20.41 8.38
C SER A 25 0.38 20.52 9.90
N GLN A 26 -0.67 21.24 10.26
CA GLN A 26 -1.08 21.51 11.65
C GLN A 26 -2.31 20.69 12.02
N THR A 27 -2.67 20.70 13.28
CA THR A 27 -3.92 20.13 13.80
C THR A 27 -5.13 20.89 13.26
N GLY A 28 -6.31 20.33 13.43
CA GLY A 28 -7.57 20.91 12.93
C GLY A 28 -7.91 20.48 11.52
N MET A 29 -8.85 21.22 10.90
CA MET A 29 -9.42 20.89 9.57
C MET A 29 -9.23 22.01 8.54
N ASP A 30 -8.68 23.17 8.95
CA ASP A 30 -8.51 24.31 8.06
C ASP A 30 -7.53 23.97 6.92
N ARG A 31 -8.02 24.04 5.69
CA ARG A 31 -7.26 23.74 4.47
C ARG A 31 -6.00 24.57 4.26
N ASN A 32 -5.90 25.74 4.90
CA ASN A 32 -4.72 26.60 4.81
C ASN A 32 -3.60 26.17 5.77
N HIS A 33 -3.92 25.32 6.75
CA HIS A 33 -3.00 24.92 7.80
C HIS A 33 -2.80 23.41 7.92
N THR A 34 -3.73 22.60 7.39
CA THR A 34 -3.62 21.16 7.43
C THR A 34 -3.86 20.55 6.03
N ALA A 35 -3.10 19.52 5.70
CA ALA A 35 -3.29 18.77 4.46
C ALA A 35 -4.69 18.16 4.40
N GLN A 36 -5.28 18.20 3.22
CA GLN A 36 -6.60 17.65 2.94
C GLN A 36 -6.46 16.31 2.19
N LEU A 37 -7.33 15.38 2.48
CA LEU A 37 -7.44 14.13 1.74
C LEU A 37 -8.54 14.26 0.69
N MET A 38 -8.12 14.25 -0.58
CA MET A 38 -9.00 14.47 -1.73
C MET A 38 -9.19 13.19 -2.51
N MET A 39 -10.35 13.02 -3.09
CA MET A 39 -10.66 11.91 -4.00
C MET A 39 -11.27 12.41 -5.30
N VAL A 40 -11.01 11.68 -6.36
CA VAL A 40 -11.77 11.74 -7.63
C VAL A 40 -12.15 10.33 -8.04
N LYS A 41 -13.19 10.21 -8.84
CA LYS A 41 -13.61 8.94 -9.44
C LYS A 41 -13.87 9.07 -10.94
N SER A 42 -13.73 7.96 -11.63
CA SER A 42 -14.14 7.80 -13.02
C SER A 42 -15.01 6.55 -13.15
N ASP A 43 -16.11 6.69 -13.86
CA ASP A 43 -17.06 5.59 -14.15
C ASP A 43 -16.99 5.16 -15.64
N ASP A 44 -16.00 5.66 -16.42
CA ASP A 44 -15.84 5.46 -17.86
C ASP A 44 -14.40 5.13 -18.29
N ASP A 45 -13.70 4.34 -17.48
CA ASP A 45 -12.30 3.90 -17.70
C ASP A 45 -11.30 5.06 -17.79
N GLY A 46 -11.51 6.12 -16.99
CA GLY A 46 -10.59 7.24 -16.87
C GLY A 46 -10.72 8.30 -17.97
N LYS A 47 -11.76 8.24 -18.81
CA LYS A 47 -11.98 9.25 -19.85
C LYS A 47 -12.46 10.56 -19.25
N THR A 48 -13.35 10.49 -18.27
CA THR A 48 -13.81 11.64 -17.50
C THR A 48 -13.67 11.38 -16.00
N TRP A 49 -13.53 12.45 -15.24
CA TRP A 49 -13.33 12.40 -13.79
C TRP A 49 -14.33 13.30 -13.08
N SER A 50 -14.76 12.89 -11.91
CA SER A 50 -15.59 13.72 -11.03
C SER A 50 -14.84 14.99 -10.58
N GLU A 51 -15.59 15.98 -10.11
CA GLU A 51 -15.01 17.05 -9.29
C GLU A 51 -14.30 16.43 -8.06
N PRO A 52 -13.23 17.08 -7.57
CA PRO A 52 -12.53 16.64 -6.37
C PRO A 52 -13.43 16.66 -5.13
N MET A 53 -13.49 15.54 -4.43
CA MET A 53 -14.24 15.37 -3.19
C MET A 53 -13.28 15.44 -2.00
N ASN A 54 -13.51 16.35 -1.08
CA ASN A 54 -12.75 16.42 0.17
C ASN A 54 -13.37 15.47 1.20
N ILE A 55 -12.62 14.46 1.63
CA ILE A 55 -13.06 13.50 2.63
C ILE A 55 -12.39 13.69 3.99
N THR A 56 -11.59 14.73 4.16
CA THR A 56 -10.78 14.98 5.37
C THR A 56 -11.62 14.93 6.64
N GLU A 57 -12.76 15.63 6.69
CA GLU A 57 -13.64 15.68 7.87
C GLU A 57 -14.27 14.34 8.21
N GLN A 58 -14.34 13.38 7.27
CA GLN A 58 -14.87 12.05 7.52
C GLN A 58 -13.85 11.13 8.19
N VAL A 59 -12.54 11.36 7.94
CA VAL A 59 -11.50 10.37 8.25
C VAL A 59 -10.35 10.90 9.10
N LYS A 60 -10.17 12.23 9.24
CA LYS A 60 -9.10 12.82 10.05
C LYS A 60 -9.62 13.18 11.44
N ASP A 61 -8.90 12.79 12.48
CA ASP A 61 -9.11 13.34 13.82
C ASP A 61 -8.55 14.77 13.88
N PRO A 62 -9.28 15.76 14.43
CA PRO A 62 -8.81 17.13 14.53
C PRO A 62 -7.50 17.31 15.32
N SER A 63 -7.18 16.40 16.21
CA SER A 63 -5.93 16.41 16.99
C SER A 63 -4.70 15.96 16.19
N TRP A 64 -4.89 15.35 15.02
CA TRP A 64 -3.78 14.89 14.20
C TRP A 64 -3.19 16.05 13.38
N TYR A 65 -1.88 16.01 13.19
CA TYR A 65 -1.17 16.98 12.36
C TYR A 65 -1.31 16.69 10.86
N PHE A 66 -1.32 15.41 10.49
CA PHE A 66 -1.29 15.04 9.08
C PHE A 66 -2.01 13.71 8.87
N LEU A 67 -2.74 13.60 7.77
CA LEU A 67 -3.31 12.36 7.28
C LEU A 67 -3.08 12.28 5.77
N LEU A 68 -2.59 11.14 5.30
CA LEU A 68 -2.49 10.83 3.88
C LEU A 68 -2.71 9.33 3.63
N GLN A 69 -2.99 8.99 2.38
CA GLN A 69 -2.98 7.60 1.92
C GLN A 69 -1.54 7.07 1.86
N GLY A 70 -1.39 5.74 1.92
CA GLY A 70 -0.13 5.11 1.51
C GLY A 70 0.06 5.25 -0.02
N PRO A 71 1.29 5.42 -0.53
CA PRO A 71 1.53 5.33 -1.97
C PRO A 71 1.23 3.91 -2.46
N GLY A 72 0.77 3.77 -3.70
CA GLY A 72 0.43 2.49 -4.29
C GLY A 72 -1.05 2.37 -4.61
N ARG A 73 -1.63 1.20 -4.43
CA ARG A 73 -3.01 0.93 -4.84
C ARG A 73 -3.94 0.67 -3.67
N GLY A 74 -5.19 1.11 -3.82
CA GLY A 74 -6.31 0.61 -3.02
C GLY A 74 -6.83 -0.74 -3.54
N ILE A 75 -7.69 -1.36 -2.78
CA ILE A 75 -8.35 -2.62 -3.14
C ILE A 75 -9.87 -2.49 -3.05
N SER A 76 -10.56 -3.37 -3.77
CA SER A 76 -11.95 -3.70 -3.53
C SER A 76 -12.00 -5.11 -2.96
N MET A 77 -12.49 -5.24 -1.74
CA MET A 77 -12.69 -6.53 -1.08
C MET A 77 -13.75 -7.37 -1.81
N GLU A 78 -13.83 -8.65 -1.47
CA GLU A 78 -14.78 -9.56 -2.09
C GLU A 78 -16.24 -9.14 -1.84
N ASP A 79 -16.53 -8.55 -0.68
CA ASP A 79 -17.86 -7.99 -0.35
C ASP A 79 -18.16 -6.65 -1.04
N GLY A 80 -17.16 -6.04 -1.70
CA GLY A 80 -17.26 -4.74 -2.38
C GLY A 80 -16.80 -3.55 -1.55
N THR A 81 -16.37 -3.74 -0.33
CA THR A 81 -15.76 -2.69 0.50
C THR A 81 -14.50 -2.16 -0.20
N LEU A 82 -14.40 -0.84 -0.32
CA LEU A 82 -13.21 -0.16 -0.84
C LEU A 82 -12.25 0.12 0.31
N VAL A 83 -10.96 -0.17 0.12
CA VAL A 83 -9.96 0.04 1.17
C VAL A 83 -8.69 0.64 0.57
N PHE A 84 -8.14 1.66 1.24
CA PHE A 84 -6.81 2.21 0.97
C PHE A 84 -5.96 2.15 2.24
N ALA A 85 -4.69 1.84 2.10
CA ALA A 85 -3.75 2.04 3.19
C ALA A 85 -3.64 3.55 3.51
N SER A 86 -3.48 3.88 4.78
CA SER A 86 -3.34 5.26 5.25
C SER A 86 -2.26 5.37 6.29
N GLN A 87 -1.80 6.59 6.50
CA GLN A 87 -0.87 6.95 7.56
C GLN A 87 -1.22 8.33 8.11
N TYR A 88 -1.06 8.52 9.40
CA TYR A 88 -1.31 9.79 10.04
C TYR A 88 -0.22 10.12 11.08
N ILE A 89 -0.06 11.40 11.38
CA ILE A 89 0.80 11.88 12.45
C ILE A 89 -0.11 12.36 13.58
N GLY A 90 -0.07 11.64 14.70
CA GLY A 90 -0.83 11.96 15.90
C GLY A 90 -0.26 13.16 16.68
N SER A 91 -0.86 13.47 17.83
CA SER A 91 -0.45 14.57 18.70
C SER A 91 0.97 14.42 19.27
N ASP A 92 1.48 13.21 19.34
CA ASP A 92 2.84 12.85 19.73
C ASP A 92 3.90 13.01 18.62
N ARG A 93 3.48 13.44 17.43
CA ARG A 93 4.31 13.55 16.22
C ARG A 93 4.87 12.21 15.72
N ILE A 94 4.39 11.08 16.21
CA ILE A 94 4.77 9.76 15.73
C ILE A 94 3.84 9.35 14.58
N PRO A 95 4.38 8.90 13.42
CA PRO A 95 3.56 8.40 12.35
C PRO A 95 2.97 7.01 12.68
N ASN A 96 1.75 6.79 12.24
CA ASN A 96 1.00 5.59 12.49
C ASN A 96 0.31 5.13 11.19
N ALA A 97 0.35 3.84 10.89
CA ALA A 97 -0.34 3.27 9.73
C ALA A 97 -1.68 2.64 10.11
N GLY A 98 -2.60 2.69 9.18
CA GLY A 98 -3.92 2.09 9.26
C GLY A 98 -4.56 1.99 7.87
N VAL A 99 -5.88 1.96 7.80
CA VAL A 99 -6.64 1.94 6.55
C VAL A 99 -7.78 2.94 6.59
N ILE A 100 -8.13 3.51 5.44
CA ILE A 100 -9.42 4.16 5.20
C ILE A 100 -10.28 3.23 4.35
N TYR A 101 -11.57 3.20 4.60
CA TYR A 101 -12.48 2.30 3.89
C TYR A 101 -13.87 2.89 3.69
N SER A 102 -14.56 2.37 2.66
CA SER A 102 -15.95 2.67 2.36
C SER A 102 -16.73 1.37 2.12
N LYS A 103 -17.88 1.22 2.77
CA LYS A 103 -18.78 0.06 2.62
C LYS A 103 -19.96 0.34 1.68
N ASP A 104 -20.10 1.57 1.21
CA ASP A 104 -21.22 2.08 0.44
C ASP A 104 -20.80 2.62 -0.94
N HIS A 105 -19.78 1.99 -1.52
CA HIS A 105 -19.23 2.34 -2.84
C HIS A 105 -18.73 3.78 -2.92
N GLY A 106 -18.05 4.25 -1.88
CA GLY A 106 -17.38 5.55 -1.85
C GLY A 106 -18.27 6.74 -1.50
N LYS A 107 -19.51 6.53 -1.01
CA LYS A 107 -20.37 7.62 -0.55
C LYS A 107 -19.91 8.17 0.78
N THR A 108 -19.55 7.28 1.70
CA THR A 108 -18.97 7.65 3.00
C THR A 108 -17.68 6.89 3.25
N TRP A 109 -16.77 7.53 3.99
CA TRP A 109 -15.45 7.00 4.32
C TRP A 109 -15.23 6.96 5.82
N ASN A 110 -14.52 5.95 6.26
CA ASN A 110 -14.17 5.71 7.64
C ASN A 110 -12.67 5.44 7.75
N ILE A 111 -12.10 5.62 8.94
CA ILE A 111 -10.71 5.28 9.22
C ILE A 111 -10.64 4.24 10.34
N SER A 112 -9.65 3.36 10.25
CA SER A 112 -9.35 2.35 11.27
C SER A 112 -8.63 2.96 12.48
N THR A 113 -8.51 2.16 13.55
CA THR A 113 -7.48 2.40 14.57
C THR A 113 -6.08 2.19 13.96
N LEU A 114 -5.03 2.59 14.66
CA LEU A 114 -3.65 2.33 14.22
C LEU A 114 -3.35 0.82 14.24
N ALA A 115 -2.68 0.33 13.19
CA ALA A 115 -2.20 -1.04 13.12
C ALA A 115 -0.87 -1.23 13.86
N ARG A 116 0.01 -0.24 13.75
CA ARG A 116 1.29 -0.18 14.46
C ARG A 116 1.81 1.25 14.48
N THR A 117 2.38 1.65 15.61
CA THR A 117 3.04 2.95 15.77
C THR A 117 4.42 2.98 15.11
N ASN A 118 4.87 4.17 14.74
CA ASN A 118 6.14 4.44 14.08
C ASN A 118 6.29 3.68 12.74
N THR A 119 5.19 3.63 12.00
CA THR A 119 5.09 3.08 10.66
C THR A 119 4.48 4.08 9.70
N THR A 120 4.79 3.96 8.41
CA THR A 120 4.41 4.94 7.39
C THR A 120 3.80 4.24 6.17
N GLU A 121 4.41 4.37 5.01
CA GLU A 121 3.93 3.88 3.72
C GLU A 121 3.59 2.38 3.76
N SER A 122 2.34 2.05 3.52
CA SER A 122 1.82 0.71 3.70
C SER A 122 1.07 0.23 2.47
N GLN A 123 0.97 -1.09 2.35
CA GLN A 123 0.17 -1.76 1.33
C GLN A 123 -0.86 -2.64 2.00
N VAL A 124 -2.09 -2.61 1.48
CA VAL A 124 -3.19 -3.42 1.99
C VAL A 124 -3.62 -4.44 0.95
N VAL A 125 -3.87 -5.67 1.38
CA VAL A 125 -4.48 -6.74 0.56
C VAL A 125 -5.52 -7.50 1.36
N GLU A 126 -6.49 -8.08 0.67
CA GLU A 126 -7.39 -9.08 1.23
C GLU A 126 -6.74 -10.46 1.00
N VAL A 127 -6.30 -11.11 2.09
CA VAL A 127 -5.64 -12.43 2.02
C VAL A 127 -6.65 -13.56 1.98
N GLU A 128 -7.70 -13.46 2.79
CA GLU A 128 -8.87 -14.35 2.80
C GLU A 128 -10.13 -13.48 2.79
N PRO A 129 -11.32 -14.00 2.44
CA PRO A 129 -12.56 -13.24 2.46
C PRO A 129 -12.78 -12.56 3.81
N GLY A 130 -12.83 -11.22 3.83
CA GLY A 130 -13.00 -10.41 5.03
C GLY A 130 -11.74 -10.22 5.89
N VAL A 131 -10.58 -10.80 5.52
CA VAL A 131 -9.32 -10.65 6.23
C VAL A 131 -8.38 -9.72 5.49
N LEU A 132 -8.12 -8.54 6.06
CA LEU A 132 -7.14 -7.60 5.53
C LEU A 132 -5.75 -7.85 6.16
N MET A 133 -4.73 -7.81 5.33
CA MET A 133 -3.32 -7.71 5.74
C MET A 133 -2.80 -6.32 5.38
N LEU A 134 -2.19 -5.63 6.34
CA LEU A 134 -1.48 -4.38 6.17
C LEU A 134 0.02 -4.62 6.34
N ASN A 135 0.77 -4.43 5.26
CA ASN A 135 2.23 -4.55 5.23
C ASN A 135 2.83 -3.14 5.26
N MET A 136 3.55 -2.82 6.33
CA MET A 136 3.92 -1.47 6.71
C MET A 136 5.42 -1.24 6.61
N ARG A 137 5.83 -0.09 6.09
CA ARG A 137 7.16 0.47 6.24
C ARG A 137 7.38 0.81 7.71
N ASP A 138 8.29 0.11 8.36
CA ASP A 138 8.61 0.33 9.78
C ASP A 138 9.83 1.24 9.90
N ASN A 139 9.66 2.42 10.50
CA ASN A 139 10.76 3.38 10.66
C ASN A 139 11.88 2.90 11.60
N ARG A 140 11.68 1.78 12.28
CA ARG A 140 12.74 1.09 13.04
C ARG A 140 13.74 0.37 12.15
N GLY A 141 13.39 0.19 10.86
CA GLY A 141 14.26 -0.43 9.85
C GLY A 141 14.44 -1.94 10.00
N GLY A 142 15.17 -2.51 9.04
CA GLY A 142 15.59 -3.90 8.99
C GLY A 142 14.55 -4.86 8.44
N SER A 143 13.26 -4.68 8.71
CA SER A 143 12.20 -5.56 8.21
C SER A 143 10.84 -4.88 8.23
N ARG A 144 9.95 -5.32 7.33
CA ARG A 144 8.54 -4.89 7.27
C ARG A 144 7.78 -5.30 8.54
N ALA A 145 6.89 -4.44 8.98
CA ALA A 145 5.89 -4.80 9.97
C ALA A 145 4.60 -5.25 9.25
N VAL A 146 3.95 -6.28 9.76
CA VAL A 146 2.73 -6.84 9.16
C VAL A 146 1.67 -7.07 10.23
N SER A 147 0.47 -6.59 9.99
CA SER A 147 -0.69 -6.82 10.87
C SER A 147 -1.90 -7.24 10.04
N THR A 148 -2.81 -8.00 10.66
CA THR A 148 -4.07 -8.43 10.06
C THR A 148 -5.27 -7.95 10.89
N THR A 149 -6.42 -7.83 10.21
CA THR A 149 -7.69 -7.47 10.82
C THR A 149 -8.85 -8.19 10.12
N THR A 150 -9.89 -8.53 10.87
CA THR A 150 -11.15 -9.10 10.36
C THR A 150 -12.34 -8.16 10.55
N ASP A 151 -12.11 -6.97 11.09
CA ASP A 151 -13.15 -6.00 11.48
C ASP A 151 -12.88 -4.59 10.91
N LEU A 152 -12.19 -4.52 9.75
CA LEU A 152 -11.80 -3.28 9.06
C LEU A 152 -10.92 -2.36 9.93
N GLY A 153 -10.08 -3.00 10.77
CA GLY A 153 -9.10 -2.30 11.58
C GLY A 153 -9.65 -1.63 12.84
N LYS A 154 -10.79 -2.08 13.36
CA LYS A 154 -11.19 -1.76 14.74
C LYS A 154 -10.21 -2.40 15.72
N THR A 155 -9.77 -3.64 15.41
CA THR A 155 -8.71 -4.35 16.11
C THR A 155 -7.68 -4.90 15.12
N TRP A 156 -6.43 -4.98 15.57
CA TRP A 156 -5.32 -5.50 14.76
C TRP A 156 -4.57 -6.58 15.50
N LYS A 157 -4.15 -7.60 14.76
CA LYS A 157 -3.27 -8.68 15.25
C LYS A 157 -1.96 -8.64 14.49
N GLU A 158 -0.83 -8.67 15.19
CA GLU A 158 0.47 -8.80 14.55
C GLU A 158 0.56 -10.16 13.85
N HIS A 159 0.97 -10.14 12.56
CA HIS A 159 1.14 -11.34 11.75
C HIS A 159 2.47 -12.02 12.08
N GLU A 160 2.55 -13.34 12.00
CA GLU A 160 3.76 -14.10 12.34
C GLU A 160 4.99 -13.76 11.51
N SER A 161 4.82 -13.31 10.26
CA SER A 161 5.92 -12.83 9.41
C SER A 161 6.39 -11.41 9.76
N SER A 162 5.70 -10.73 10.67
CA SER A 162 6.03 -9.35 11.04
C SER A 162 7.43 -9.24 11.61
N ARG A 163 8.22 -8.31 11.12
CA ARG A 163 9.58 -8.01 11.55
C ARG A 163 10.62 -9.11 11.32
N THR A 164 10.26 -10.17 10.60
CA THR A 164 11.14 -11.34 10.41
C THR A 164 11.33 -11.75 8.95
N ALA A 165 10.26 -11.76 8.13
CA ALA A 165 10.28 -12.46 6.85
C ALA A 165 10.67 -11.55 5.66
N LEU A 166 10.44 -10.25 5.74
CA LEU A 166 10.65 -9.31 4.63
C LEU A 166 11.63 -8.20 5.04
N GLN A 167 12.88 -8.33 4.60
CA GLN A 167 13.89 -7.29 4.80
C GLN A 167 13.48 -5.98 4.13
N GLU A 168 13.80 -4.84 4.76
CA GLU A 168 13.58 -3.52 4.17
C GLU A 168 14.53 -2.46 4.72
N PRO A 169 14.98 -1.50 3.89
CA PRO A 169 15.84 -0.38 4.28
C PRO A 169 15.04 0.90 4.59
N VAL A 170 13.93 0.82 5.29
CA VAL A 170 13.00 1.93 5.49
C VAL A 170 12.57 2.53 4.14
N CYS A 171 11.91 1.72 3.33
CA CYS A 171 11.46 2.09 1.99
C CYS A 171 10.01 1.64 1.75
N MET A 172 9.33 2.32 0.83
CA MET A 172 8.06 1.87 0.29
C MET A 172 8.21 0.50 -0.37
N ALA A 173 7.14 -0.25 -0.43
CA ALA A 173 7.06 -1.54 -1.11
C ALA A 173 5.74 -1.66 -1.88
N SER A 174 5.63 -2.64 -2.76
CA SER A 174 4.36 -3.02 -3.36
C SER A 174 3.95 -4.42 -2.93
N LEU A 175 2.65 -4.61 -2.66
CA LEU A 175 2.07 -5.90 -2.31
C LEU A 175 0.75 -6.07 -3.07
N ILE A 176 0.59 -7.22 -3.73
CA ILE A 176 -0.67 -7.60 -4.39
C ILE A 176 -1.07 -9.03 -4.01
N SER A 177 -2.38 -9.26 -3.89
CA SER A 177 -2.98 -10.60 -3.77
C SER A 177 -3.53 -11.03 -5.12
N VAL A 178 -3.10 -12.18 -5.61
CA VAL A 178 -3.50 -12.78 -6.89
C VAL A 178 -4.21 -14.09 -6.59
N LYS A 179 -5.51 -14.12 -6.80
CA LYS A 179 -6.32 -15.32 -6.48
C LYS A 179 -6.07 -16.44 -7.48
N ALA A 180 -6.28 -17.67 -7.06
CA ALA A 180 -6.08 -18.90 -7.87
C ALA A 180 -6.74 -18.82 -9.27
N LYS A 181 -7.95 -18.29 -9.35
CA LYS A 181 -8.69 -18.08 -10.61
C LYS A 181 -8.12 -17.00 -11.53
N GLU A 182 -7.26 -16.13 -10.99
CA GLU A 182 -6.68 -14.98 -11.67
C GLU A 182 -5.27 -15.26 -12.22
N ASN A 183 -4.73 -16.46 -11.99
CA ASN A 183 -3.40 -16.85 -12.48
C ASN A 183 -3.36 -18.30 -13.01
N VAL A 184 -2.34 -18.60 -13.83
CA VAL A 184 -2.17 -19.92 -14.48
C VAL A 184 -1.68 -21.00 -13.53
N LEU A 185 -1.16 -20.66 -12.35
CA LEU A 185 -0.68 -21.66 -11.38
C LEU A 185 -1.83 -22.24 -10.55
N GLY A 186 -3.03 -21.63 -10.60
CA GLY A 186 -4.21 -22.10 -9.90
C GLY A 186 -4.05 -22.08 -8.37
N LYS A 187 -3.21 -21.19 -7.83
CA LYS A 187 -2.93 -21.03 -6.41
C LYS A 187 -3.14 -19.59 -6.00
N ASP A 188 -3.56 -19.35 -4.77
CA ASP A 188 -3.52 -18.01 -4.18
C ASP A 188 -2.07 -17.61 -3.91
N ILE A 189 -1.69 -16.41 -4.36
CA ILE A 189 -0.31 -15.92 -4.32
C ILE A 189 -0.32 -14.50 -3.78
N LEU A 190 0.57 -14.21 -2.84
CA LEU A 190 0.97 -12.84 -2.55
C LEU A 190 2.27 -12.52 -3.30
N LEU A 191 2.28 -11.44 -4.06
CA LEU A 191 3.49 -10.90 -4.70
C LEU A 191 3.89 -9.62 -3.99
N PHE A 192 5.16 -9.53 -3.61
CA PHE A 192 5.74 -8.39 -2.91
C PHE A 192 7.00 -7.91 -3.64
N SER A 193 7.21 -6.61 -3.73
CA SER A 193 8.46 -6.05 -4.29
C SER A 193 8.99 -4.90 -3.45
N ASN A 194 10.29 -4.89 -3.25
CA ASN A 194 11.03 -3.86 -2.54
C ASN A 194 12.54 -3.96 -2.78
N PRO A 195 13.34 -2.97 -2.32
CA PRO A 195 14.78 -3.17 -2.10
C PRO A 195 15.00 -4.28 -1.07
N ASN A 196 15.64 -5.39 -1.48
CA ASN A 196 15.86 -6.57 -0.62
C ASN A 196 17.16 -6.44 0.19
N ASP A 197 17.22 -5.44 1.04
CA ASP A 197 18.33 -5.13 1.92
C ASP A 197 17.81 -4.54 3.24
N THR A 198 18.60 -4.55 4.29
CA THR A 198 18.19 -4.03 5.60
C THR A 198 18.57 -2.57 5.84
N LYS A 199 19.43 -1.99 5.00
CA LYS A 199 20.02 -0.65 5.20
C LYS A 199 19.98 0.23 3.96
N ASN A 200 20.19 -0.35 2.78
CA ASN A 200 20.40 0.40 1.54
C ASN A 200 19.32 0.10 0.50
N ARG A 201 18.98 1.09 -0.31
CA ARG A 201 18.00 0.96 -1.38
C ARG A 201 18.62 0.39 -2.65
N HIS A 202 18.96 -0.89 -2.62
CA HIS A 202 19.43 -1.67 -3.78
C HIS A 202 18.76 -3.04 -3.80
N SER A 203 19.06 -3.84 -4.82
CA SER A 203 18.54 -5.20 -4.96
C SER A 203 17.01 -5.27 -5.05
N ILE A 204 16.42 -4.48 -5.97
CA ILE A 204 14.97 -4.56 -6.24
C ILE A 204 14.61 -6.00 -6.59
N THR A 205 13.76 -6.60 -5.77
CA THR A 205 13.41 -8.02 -5.84
C THR A 205 11.91 -8.20 -5.79
N ILE A 206 11.36 -9.07 -6.63
CA ILE A 206 10.01 -9.59 -6.47
C ILE A 206 10.09 -10.89 -5.67
N LYS A 207 9.19 -11.04 -4.70
CA LYS A 207 9.05 -12.22 -3.85
C LYS A 207 7.63 -12.73 -3.92
N ALA A 208 7.46 -14.05 -3.84
CA ALA A 208 6.14 -14.67 -3.78
C ALA A 208 5.96 -15.51 -2.52
N SER A 209 4.77 -15.42 -1.94
CA SER A 209 4.30 -16.29 -0.86
C SER A 209 3.08 -17.08 -1.34
N LEU A 210 3.04 -18.37 -1.00
CA LEU A 210 1.96 -19.32 -1.34
C LEU A 210 1.15 -19.76 -0.13
N ASP A 211 1.40 -19.18 1.03
CA ASP A 211 0.84 -19.54 2.35
C ASP A 211 0.28 -18.32 3.11
N GLY A 212 -0.27 -17.35 2.37
CA GLY A 212 -0.90 -16.17 2.98
C GLY A 212 0.10 -15.17 3.57
N GLY A 213 1.37 -15.20 3.15
CA GLY A 213 2.40 -14.26 3.61
C GLY A 213 3.20 -14.75 4.81
N VAL A 214 3.02 -16.00 5.22
CA VAL A 214 3.78 -16.62 6.34
C VAL A 214 5.23 -16.79 5.95
N THR A 215 5.48 -17.43 4.78
CA THR A 215 6.83 -17.63 4.27
C THR A 215 7.07 -16.96 2.92
N TRP A 216 8.32 -16.54 2.69
CA TRP A 216 8.81 -15.89 1.48
C TRP A 216 10.12 -16.57 1.05
N LEU A 217 9.98 -17.81 0.55
CA LEU A 217 11.09 -18.72 0.29
C LEU A 217 12.06 -18.17 -0.75
N PRO A 218 13.39 -18.38 -0.61
CA PRO A 218 14.39 -17.86 -1.55
C PRO A 218 14.17 -18.32 -3.00
N GLU A 219 13.69 -19.54 -3.23
CA GLU A 219 13.38 -20.07 -4.56
C GLU A 219 12.21 -19.34 -5.24
N ASN A 220 11.36 -18.64 -4.50
CA ASN A 220 10.26 -17.82 -4.98
C ASN A 220 10.61 -16.33 -4.97
N GLN A 221 11.86 -16.00 -5.26
CA GLN A 221 12.35 -14.63 -5.35
C GLN A 221 13.08 -14.42 -6.68
N LEU A 222 12.87 -13.25 -7.26
CA LEU A 222 13.53 -12.82 -8.50
C LEU A 222 14.17 -11.45 -8.31
N LEU A 223 15.50 -11.40 -8.34
CA LEU A 223 16.25 -10.14 -8.37
C LEU A 223 16.10 -9.50 -9.75
N LEU A 224 15.67 -8.25 -9.78
CA LEU A 224 15.47 -7.47 -11.01
C LEU A 224 16.61 -6.49 -11.27
N ASP A 225 17.09 -5.83 -10.23
CA ASP A 225 18.11 -4.79 -10.31
C ASP A 225 18.96 -4.82 -9.04
N ALA A 226 20.23 -5.16 -9.19
CA ALA A 226 21.17 -5.25 -8.07
C ALA A 226 21.71 -3.88 -7.63
N GLY A 227 21.57 -2.85 -8.47
CA GLY A 227 22.13 -1.52 -8.23
C GLY A 227 21.34 -0.71 -7.23
N TRP A 228 21.87 0.45 -6.88
CA TRP A 228 21.19 1.42 -6.02
C TRP A 228 20.15 2.23 -6.83
N GLY A 229 19.00 2.49 -6.22
CA GLY A 229 17.93 3.32 -6.77
C GLY A 229 17.13 3.98 -5.65
N TRP A 230 16.08 4.73 -5.99
CA TRP A 230 15.16 5.30 -4.99
C TRP A 230 14.27 4.22 -4.34
N GLY A 231 14.02 3.12 -5.05
CA GLY A 231 13.51 1.87 -4.51
C GLY A 231 11.99 1.75 -4.44
N TYR A 232 11.22 2.71 -4.91
CA TYR A 232 9.77 2.59 -4.98
C TYR A 232 9.37 1.68 -6.14
N SER A 233 8.32 0.90 -5.95
CA SER A 233 7.84 -0.04 -6.96
C SER A 233 6.32 -0.20 -6.92
N CYS A 234 5.73 -0.62 -8.05
CA CYS A 234 4.32 -0.91 -8.18
C CYS A 234 4.10 -2.17 -9.02
N LEU A 235 3.46 -3.18 -8.43
CA LEU A 235 3.13 -4.45 -9.06
C LEU A 235 1.71 -4.45 -9.61
N THR A 236 1.50 -5.17 -10.70
CA THR A 236 0.18 -5.53 -11.23
C THR A 236 0.23 -6.83 -11.99
N MET A 237 -0.91 -7.53 -12.13
CA MET A 237 -1.04 -8.57 -13.14
C MET A 237 -1.41 -7.92 -14.47
N ILE A 238 -0.65 -8.18 -15.53
CA ILE A 238 -0.97 -7.78 -16.91
C ILE A 238 -2.02 -8.76 -17.48
N ASP A 239 -1.76 -10.04 -17.27
CA ASP A 239 -2.63 -11.15 -17.61
C ASP A 239 -2.45 -12.29 -16.59
N LYS A 240 -3.05 -13.47 -16.82
CA LYS A 240 -2.94 -14.60 -15.90
C LYS A 240 -1.53 -15.18 -15.74
N GLU A 241 -0.61 -14.87 -16.65
CA GLU A 241 0.75 -15.43 -16.70
C GLU A 241 1.83 -14.38 -16.41
N THR A 242 1.50 -13.09 -16.56
CA THR A 242 2.49 -12.02 -16.64
C THR A 242 2.28 -10.98 -15.55
N VAL A 243 3.31 -10.78 -14.76
CA VAL A 243 3.41 -9.71 -13.74
C VAL A 243 4.06 -8.49 -14.38
N GLY A 244 3.43 -7.33 -14.27
CA GLY A 244 4.03 -6.03 -14.57
C GLY A 244 4.58 -5.40 -13.31
N ILE A 245 5.77 -4.83 -13.41
CA ILE A 245 6.35 -4.00 -12.36
C ILE A 245 6.89 -2.70 -12.95
N LEU A 246 6.51 -1.59 -12.33
CA LEU A 246 7.14 -0.29 -12.54
C LEU A 246 7.94 0.04 -11.29
N TYR A 247 9.22 0.41 -11.44
CA TYR A 247 10.08 0.69 -10.29
C TYR A 247 11.15 1.73 -10.58
N GLU A 248 11.63 2.38 -9.53
CA GLU A 248 12.76 3.30 -9.55
C GLU A 248 14.04 2.48 -9.52
N SER A 249 14.72 2.42 -10.68
CA SER A 249 15.87 1.54 -10.90
C SER A 249 17.22 2.24 -10.70
N SER A 250 18.30 1.46 -10.81
CA SER A 250 19.67 1.97 -10.77
C SER A 250 20.12 2.60 -12.09
N VAL A 251 19.42 2.33 -13.20
CA VAL A 251 19.83 2.76 -14.56
C VAL A 251 18.90 3.81 -15.15
N ALA A 252 17.72 4.02 -14.60
CA ALA A 252 16.73 4.99 -15.06
C ALA A 252 15.85 5.44 -13.92
N HIS A 253 15.22 6.62 -14.01
CA HIS A 253 14.28 7.09 -12.99
C HIS A 253 13.09 6.16 -12.82
N MET A 254 12.61 5.58 -13.94
CA MET A 254 11.50 4.62 -13.94
C MET A 254 11.79 3.51 -14.96
N THR A 255 11.67 2.27 -14.52
CA THR A 255 11.81 1.07 -15.36
C THR A 255 10.55 0.23 -15.28
N PHE A 256 10.00 -0.16 -16.42
CA PHE A 256 8.91 -1.11 -16.52
C PHE A 256 9.42 -2.45 -17.02
N GLN A 257 9.02 -3.54 -16.37
CA GLN A 257 9.27 -4.91 -16.83
C GLN A 257 7.99 -5.74 -16.80
N ALA A 258 7.85 -6.61 -17.80
CA ALA A 258 6.83 -7.67 -17.87
C ALA A 258 7.53 -9.02 -17.66
N ILE A 259 7.13 -9.74 -16.62
CA ILE A 259 7.83 -10.93 -16.11
C ILE A 259 6.85 -12.09 -16.05
N LYS A 260 7.26 -13.25 -16.53
CA LYS A 260 6.38 -14.43 -16.42
C LYS A 260 6.30 -14.90 -14.98
N LEU A 261 5.09 -15.16 -14.50
CA LEU A 261 4.83 -15.60 -13.13
C LEU A 261 5.64 -16.86 -12.74
N LYS A 262 5.84 -17.79 -13.69
CA LYS A 262 6.67 -19.00 -13.53
C LYS A 262 8.16 -18.73 -13.28
N ASP A 263 8.64 -17.52 -13.63
CA ASP A 263 10.03 -17.15 -13.37
C ASP A 263 10.21 -16.66 -11.94
N ILE A 264 9.13 -16.23 -11.29
CA ILE A 264 9.09 -15.81 -9.88
C ILE A 264 8.74 -17.00 -8.97
N VAL A 265 7.70 -17.76 -9.32
CA VAL A 265 7.19 -18.87 -8.52
C VAL A 265 7.69 -20.18 -9.10
N LYS A 266 8.49 -20.89 -8.33
CA LYS A 266 8.95 -22.25 -8.69
C LYS A 266 7.95 -23.26 -8.15
N THR A 267 7.16 -23.82 -9.06
CA THR A 267 6.32 -24.99 -8.74
C THR A 267 7.20 -26.24 -8.83
N LYS A 268 7.33 -26.94 -7.71
CA LYS A 268 7.92 -28.31 -7.73
C LYS A 268 6.99 -29.24 -8.46
#